data_a33d4af2d6f269f45bd5147815e76057
#
_entry.id   a33d4af2d6f269f45bd5147815e76057
#
_cell.length_a   1.000
_cell.length_b   1.000
_cell.length_c   1.000
_cell.angle_alpha   90.00
_cell.angle_beta   90.00
_cell.angle_gamma   90.00
#
_symmetry.space_group_name_H-M   'P 1'
#
loop_
_entity.id
_entity.type
_entity.pdbx_description
1 polymer ?
#
loop_
_entity_poly.entity_id
_entity_poly.type
_entity_poly.pdbx_seq_one_letter_code
_entity_poly.pdbx_strand_id
1 'polypeptide(L)'
;GCLIVCIDRATRLVKSQQSAGKEYVSVLRLHDKIDDPSKLPRVLETLTGALFQRPPLISAVKRQLRIRTIYESKLLEFDNDRHLAVFWVSCEAGTYIRTLCVHLGLLLGVGGHMQELRRVRSGALSEDDNMVTMHDVLDAQWLYDNQRDESYLRKVIRPLESLLVGYKRIVVKDSAVNAVCYGAKLMIPGLLRFEANIELNDEVVLITTKGEAIAIGIAQMTTVDLSTCDHGIVAKVKRCIMERDTYPRRWGLGPKALEKKKLVKEGKLDKHGHEIDGVTPEKWTKEYVDYSKPAAEEAGNSSMAEPDASKADGDGDEEDKEEAKESSSDKKRKADVDEDNQEETEEERKRRKKEKKAAKKALEAAGETGEKKKKEKKEKKKE
;
A
#
# COMPACT_ATOMS: atom_id res chain seq x y z
N GLY A 1 4.56 -0.12 -24.77
CA GLY A 1 3.85 -0.94 -23.81
C GLY A 1 3.03 -0.12 -22.84
N CYS A 2 2.20 -0.76 -22.05
CA CYS A 2 1.28 -0.16 -21.09
C CYS A 2 2.02 0.59 -19.96
N LEU A 3 1.68 1.86 -19.75
CA LEU A 3 2.17 2.71 -18.67
C LEU A 3 0.99 3.43 -18.01
N ILE A 4 0.86 3.29 -16.70
CA ILE A 4 -0.17 4.01 -15.93
C ILE A 4 0.41 5.35 -15.50
N VAL A 5 -0.24 6.44 -15.91
CA VAL A 5 0.06 7.81 -15.47
C VAL A 5 -1.06 8.26 -14.53
N CYS A 6 -0.72 8.61 -13.30
CA CYS A 6 -1.66 9.08 -12.30
C CYS A 6 -1.65 10.60 -12.24
N ILE A 7 -2.83 11.21 -12.39
CA ILE A 7 -3.03 12.66 -12.35
C ILE A 7 -3.72 13.01 -11.04
N ASP A 8 -3.29 14.10 -10.38
CA ASP A 8 -3.85 14.67 -9.17
C ASP A 8 -4.08 13.64 -8.05
N ARG A 9 -5.30 13.43 -7.58
CA ARG A 9 -5.65 12.51 -6.49
C ARG A 9 -5.27 11.06 -6.77
N ALA A 10 -5.26 10.64 -8.03
CA ALA A 10 -4.84 9.30 -8.43
C ALA A 10 -3.37 9.02 -8.07
N THR A 11 -2.52 10.04 -7.88
CA THR A 11 -1.13 9.89 -7.41
C THR A 11 -1.05 9.22 -6.03
N ARG A 12 -2.11 9.28 -5.23
CA ARG A 12 -2.21 8.59 -3.94
C ARG A 12 -2.27 7.06 -4.08
N LEU A 13 -2.63 6.55 -5.28
CA LEU A 13 -2.71 5.12 -5.61
C LEU A 13 -1.40 4.54 -6.20
N VAL A 14 -0.39 5.36 -6.48
CA VAL A 14 0.86 4.93 -7.12
C VAL A 14 1.49 3.74 -6.41
N LYS A 15 1.52 3.72 -5.07
CA LYS A 15 2.16 2.62 -4.31
C LYS A 15 1.43 1.29 -4.52
N SER A 16 0.10 1.27 -4.57
CA SER A 16 -0.67 0.05 -4.83
C SER A 16 -0.44 -0.43 -6.26
N GLN A 17 -0.35 0.48 -7.23
CA GLN A 17 -0.05 0.14 -8.62
C GLN A 17 1.41 -0.33 -8.81
N GLN A 18 2.35 0.18 -8.03
CA GLN A 18 3.73 -0.29 -8.06
C GLN A 18 3.86 -1.73 -7.58
N SER A 19 3.11 -2.14 -6.55
CA SER A 19 3.12 -3.49 -6.00
C SER A 19 2.28 -4.50 -6.78
N ALA A 20 1.41 -4.05 -7.68
CA ALA A 20 0.57 -4.92 -8.51
C ALA A 20 1.40 -5.76 -9.49
N GLY A 21 0.98 -6.99 -9.75
CA GLY A 21 1.58 -7.90 -10.73
C GLY A 21 1.65 -7.29 -12.14
N LYS A 22 2.55 -7.77 -12.97
CA LYS A 22 2.77 -7.29 -14.33
C LYS A 22 2.88 -8.43 -15.29
N GLU A 23 2.42 -8.17 -16.53
CA GLU A 23 2.60 -9.11 -17.64
C GLU A 23 3.42 -8.46 -18.74
N TYR A 24 4.28 -9.27 -19.33
CA TYR A 24 5.21 -8.83 -20.36
C TYR A 24 5.24 -9.82 -21.53
N VAL A 25 5.42 -9.28 -22.72
CA VAL A 25 5.92 -10.03 -23.88
C VAL A 25 7.35 -9.60 -24.12
N SER A 26 8.25 -10.57 -24.21
CA SER A 26 9.69 -10.33 -24.39
C SER A 26 10.26 -11.13 -25.54
N VAL A 27 11.18 -10.49 -26.27
CA VAL A 27 12.00 -11.16 -27.26
C VAL A 27 13.35 -11.48 -26.62
N LEU A 28 13.60 -12.78 -26.45
CA LEU A 28 14.90 -13.32 -26.02
C LEU A 28 15.76 -13.53 -27.26
N ARG A 29 16.99 -13.04 -27.24
CA ARG A 29 18.02 -13.39 -28.20
C ARG A 29 19.02 -14.32 -27.54
N LEU A 30 19.15 -15.52 -28.14
CA LEU A 30 20.18 -16.49 -27.79
C LEU A 30 21.48 -16.16 -28.53
N HIS A 31 22.62 -16.52 -27.92
CA HIS A 31 23.91 -16.22 -28.51
C HIS A 31 24.33 -17.28 -29.51
N ASP A 32 23.75 -18.49 -29.48
CA ASP A 32 23.97 -19.59 -30.41
C ASP A 32 22.70 -20.43 -30.60
N LYS A 33 22.72 -21.35 -31.61
CA LYS A 33 21.64 -22.31 -31.84
C LYS A 33 21.52 -23.27 -30.66
N ILE A 34 20.26 -23.72 -30.45
CA ILE A 34 19.98 -24.79 -29.52
C ILE A 34 19.91 -26.10 -30.30
N ASP A 35 20.62 -27.14 -29.83
CA ASP A 35 20.60 -28.47 -30.45
C ASP A 35 19.18 -29.07 -30.46
N ASP A 36 18.44 -28.86 -29.38
CA ASP A 36 17.08 -29.36 -29.19
C ASP A 36 16.11 -28.25 -28.87
N PRO A 37 15.30 -27.79 -29.85
CA PRO A 37 14.29 -26.75 -29.64
C PRO A 37 13.26 -27.07 -28.54
N SER A 38 13.01 -28.36 -28.27
CA SER A 38 12.05 -28.76 -27.22
C SER A 38 12.51 -28.46 -25.77
N LYS A 39 13.80 -28.16 -25.59
CA LYS A 39 14.34 -27.77 -24.30
C LYS A 39 13.84 -26.38 -23.82
N LEU A 40 13.60 -25.46 -24.78
CA LEU A 40 13.23 -24.07 -24.43
C LEU A 40 11.93 -23.98 -23.62
N PRO A 41 10.81 -24.61 -24.02
CA PRO A 41 9.59 -24.60 -23.21
C PRO A 41 9.80 -25.18 -21.81
N ARG A 42 10.54 -26.28 -21.70
CA ARG A 42 10.84 -26.95 -20.41
C ARG A 42 11.67 -26.06 -19.49
N VAL A 43 12.68 -25.38 -20.02
CA VAL A 43 13.51 -24.44 -19.25
C VAL A 43 12.68 -23.24 -18.82
N LEU A 44 11.80 -22.74 -19.68
CA LEU A 44 10.89 -21.64 -19.33
C LEU A 44 9.95 -22.04 -18.19
N GLU A 45 9.39 -23.25 -18.22
CA GLU A 45 8.56 -23.81 -17.15
C GLU A 45 9.35 -23.99 -15.84
N THR A 46 10.61 -24.45 -15.91
CA THR A 46 11.48 -24.59 -14.73
C THR A 46 11.72 -23.27 -14.01
N LEU A 47 11.68 -22.15 -14.71
CA LEU A 47 11.81 -20.80 -14.14
C LEU A 47 10.48 -20.21 -13.65
N THR A 48 9.39 -20.96 -13.67
CA THR A 48 8.12 -20.57 -13.05
C THR A 48 8.17 -20.82 -11.54
N GLY A 49 7.62 -19.91 -10.75
CA GLY A 49 7.69 -19.95 -9.30
C GLY A 49 8.64 -18.92 -8.71
N ALA A 50 9.14 -19.17 -7.50
CA ALA A 50 10.02 -18.26 -6.78
C ALA A 50 11.47 -18.35 -7.28
N LEU A 51 12.02 -17.23 -7.73
CA LEU A 51 13.36 -17.11 -8.28
C LEU A 51 14.20 -16.10 -7.50
N PHE A 52 15.49 -16.43 -7.35
CA PHE A 52 16.48 -15.44 -6.90
C PHE A 52 16.91 -14.58 -8.07
N GLN A 53 16.63 -13.29 -8.00
CA GLN A 53 17.06 -12.33 -9.00
C GLN A 53 17.93 -11.23 -8.38
N ARG A 54 19.02 -10.89 -9.07
CA ARG A 54 19.82 -9.71 -8.79
C ARG A 54 19.53 -8.67 -9.87
N PRO A 55 19.22 -7.41 -9.51
CA PRO A 55 19.01 -6.35 -10.48
C PRO A 55 20.18 -6.24 -11.46
N PRO A 56 19.95 -5.90 -12.74
CA PRO A 56 21.03 -5.71 -13.72
C PRO A 56 21.97 -4.60 -13.29
N LEU A 57 23.17 -4.52 -13.90
CA LEU A 57 24.19 -3.53 -13.56
C LEU A 57 23.67 -2.09 -13.69
N ILE A 58 22.96 -1.81 -14.80
CA ILE A 58 22.32 -0.52 -15.05
C ILE A 58 20.92 -0.56 -14.48
N SER A 59 20.76 -0.20 -13.21
CA SER A 59 19.47 -0.07 -12.53
C SER A 59 19.54 1.00 -11.46
N ALA A 60 18.41 1.68 -11.21
CA ALA A 60 18.27 2.73 -10.21
C ALA A 60 18.17 2.21 -8.76
N VAL A 61 18.24 0.89 -8.54
CA VAL A 61 18.05 0.24 -7.25
C VAL A 61 19.32 -0.44 -6.76
N LYS A 62 19.44 -0.61 -5.43
CA LYS A 62 20.55 -1.39 -4.85
C LYS A 62 20.56 -2.81 -5.41
N ARG A 63 21.74 -3.29 -5.86
CA ARG A 63 21.95 -4.62 -6.43
C ARG A 63 22.01 -5.71 -5.35
N GLN A 64 20.94 -5.85 -4.58
CA GLN A 64 20.77 -6.92 -3.61
C GLN A 64 20.02 -8.10 -4.26
N LEU A 65 20.36 -9.31 -3.83
CA LEU A 65 19.61 -10.51 -4.21
C LEU A 65 18.18 -10.40 -3.65
N ARG A 66 17.19 -10.67 -4.48
CA ARG A 66 15.77 -10.60 -4.11
C ARG A 66 15.04 -11.82 -4.63
N ILE A 67 14.09 -12.29 -3.87
CA ILE A 67 13.15 -13.32 -4.35
C ILE A 67 12.08 -12.60 -5.17
N ARG A 68 11.76 -13.15 -6.35
CA ARG A 68 10.68 -12.70 -7.22
C ARG A 68 9.94 -13.90 -7.78
N THR A 69 8.64 -13.79 -7.89
CA THR A 69 7.77 -14.87 -8.33
C THR A 69 7.35 -14.67 -9.78
N ILE A 70 7.56 -15.70 -10.58
CA ILE A 70 6.95 -15.85 -11.90
C ILE A 70 5.69 -16.69 -11.71
N TYR A 71 4.53 -16.12 -12.02
CA TYR A 71 3.24 -16.81 -11.84
C TYR A 71 2.97 -17.77 -12.97
N GLU A 72 3.21 -17.34 -14.21
CA GLU A 72 2.98 -18.12 -15.41
C GLU A 72 3.93 -17.64 -16.51
N SER A 73 4.33 -18.55 -17.39
CA SER A 73 5.12 -18.23 -18.57
C SER A 73 4.71 -19.10 -19.74
N LYS A 74 4.67 -18.53 -20.94
CA LYS A 74 4.29 -19.23 -22.19
C LYS A 74 5.25 -18.85 -23.29
N LEU A 75 5.78 -19.86 -23.99
CA LEU A 75 6.49 -19.65 -25.25
C LEU A 75 5.45 -19.37 -26.34
N LEU A 76 5.60 -18.26 -27.06
CA LEU A 76 4.72 -17.87 -28.16
C LEU A 76 5.30 -18.31 -29.49
N GLU A 77 6.57 -17.99 -29.76
CA GLU A 77 7.25 -18.28 -30.99
C GLU A 77 8.74 -18.54 -30.77
N PHE A 78 9.35 -19.40 -31.54
CA PHE A 78 10.79 -19.67 -31.53
C PHE A 78 11.34 -19.89 -32.92
N ASP A 79 12.35 -19.10 -33.28
CA ASP A 79 13.12 -19.23 -34.51
C ASP A 79 14.58 -19.55 -34.14
N ASN A 80 14.95 -20.83 -34.34
CA ASN A 80 16.30 -21.31 -34.01
C ASN A 80 17.38 -20.79 -34.96
N ASP A 81 17.00 -20.47 -36.21
CA ASP A 81 17.96 -19.96 -37.21
C ASP A 81 18.34 -18.51 -36.93
N ARG A 82 17.39 -17.72 -36.46
CA ARG A 82 17.62 -16.33 -36.03
C ARG A 82 18.00 -16.21 -34.57
N HIS A 83 17.98 -17.30 -33.80
CA HIS A 83 18.25 -17.35 -32.35
C HIS A 83 17.29 -16.48 -31.53
N LEU A 84 16.03 -16.37 -31.98
CA LEU A 84 15.02 -15.50 -31.34
C LEU A 84 13.89 -16.34 -30.78
N ALA A 85 13.51 -16.02 -29.53
CA ALA A 85 12.33 -16.58 -28.89
C ALA A 85 11.44 -15.48 -28.37
N VAL A 86 10.15 -15.57 -28.66
CA VAL A 86 9.12 -14.68 -28.11
C VAL A 86 8.36 -15.43 -27.02
N PHE A 87 8.31 -14.88 -25.83
CA PHE A 87 7.57 -15.47 -24.72
C PHE A 87 6.79 -14.41 -23.96
N TRP A 88 5.66 -14.85 -23.40
CA TRP A 88 4.86 -14.08 -22.46
C TRP A 88 5.12 -14.55 -21.06
N VAL A 89 5.08 -13.62 -20.09
CA VAL A 89 5.30 -13.91 -18.68
C VAL A 89 4.43 -13.03 -17.80
N SER A 90 3.76 -13.67 -16.82
CA SER A 90 3.07 -13.02 -15.72
C SER A 90 3.92 -13.14 -14.46
N CYS A 91 4.19 -12.01 -13.78
CA CYS A 91 5.16 -11.99 -12.70
C CYS A 91 4.85 -10.95 -11.62
N GLU A 92 5.47 -11.14 -10.47
CA GLU A 92 5.47 -10.21 -9.34
C GLU A 92 6.08 -8.86 -9.71
N ALA A 93 5.59 -7.79 -9.07
CA ALA A 93 6.15 -6.45 -9.22
C ALA A 93 7.63 -6.39 -8.86
N GLY A 94 8.41 -5.72 -9.71
CA GLY A 94 9.85 -5.59 -9.52
C GLY A 94 10.68 -6.78 -10.01
N THR A 95 10.07 -7.71 -10.77
CA THR A 95 10.75 -8.76 -11.51
C THR A 95 11.49 -8.16 -12.70
N TYR A 96 12.74 -8.57 -12.91
CA TYR A 96 13.59 -8.12 -14.02
C TYR A 96 13.60 -9.14 -15.16
N ILE A 97 12.88 -8.84 -16.22
CA ILE A 97 12.83 -9.72 -17.42
C ILE A 97 14.20 -9.82 -18.08
N ARG A 98 15.03 -8.76 -18.01
CA ARG A 98 16.43 -8.82 -18.47
C ARG A 98 17.22 -9.92 -17.76
N THR A 99 17.06 -10.06 -16.45
CA THR A 99 17.72 -11.11 -15.67
C THR A 99 17.12 -12.48 -15.97
N LEU A 100 15.80 -12.56 -16.19
CA LEU A 100 15.14 -13.80 -16.59
C LEU A 100 15.68 -14.32 -17.94
N CYS A 101 15.85 -13.45 -18.92
CA CYS A 101 16.44 -13.81 -20.22
C CYS A 101 17.87 -14.34 -20.09
N VAL A 102 18.68 -13.77 -19.19
CA VAL A 102 20.03 -14.29 -18.92
C VAL A 102 19.95 -15.67 -18.27
N HIS A 103 19.05 -15.88 -17.31
CA HIS A 103 18.86 -17.20 -16.67
C HIS A 103 18.41 -18.26 -17.70
N LEU A 104 17.48 -17.91 -18.60
CA LEU A 104 17.07 -18.81 -19.69
C LEU A 104 18.25 -19.21 -20.56
N GLY A 105 19.04 -18.24 -21.01
CA GLY A 105 20.22 -18.50 -21.84
C GLY A 105 21.26 -19.37 -21.13
N LEU A 106 21.49 -19.17 -19.82
CA LEU A 106 22.43 -19.97 -19.02
C LEU A 106 21.94 -21.43 -18.87
N LEU A 107 20.65 -21.64 -18.61
CA LEU A 107 20.07 -22.98 -18.47
C LEU A 107 20.05 -23.74 -19.80
N LEU A 108 19.94 -23.03 -20.91
CA LEU A 108 20.06 -23.60 -22.25
C LEU A 108 21.53 -23.90 -22.69
N GLY A 109 22.50 -23.36 -21.93
CA GLY A 109 23.93 -23.57 -22.18
C GLY A 109 24.53 -22.66 -23.26
N VAL A 110 23.73 -21.89 -23.99
CA VAL A 110 24.17 -21.04 -25.10
C VAL A 110 24.31 -19.56 -24.74
N GLY A 111 23.80 -19.17 -23.58
CA GLY A 111 23.71 -17.77 -23.20
C GLY A 111 22.58 -17.04 -23.92
N GLY A 112 22.18 -15.88 -23.38
CA GLY A 112 21.12 -15.09 -24.00
C GLY A 112 20.91 -13.76 -23.30
N HIS A 113 20.24 -12.85 -23.99
CA HIS A 113 19.88 -11.54 -23.46
C HIS A 113 18.51 -11.10 -24.00
N MET A 114 17.91 -10.17 -23.31
CA MET A 114 16.65 -9.56 -23.71
C MET A 114 16.90 -8.59 -24.88
N GLN A 115 16.27 -8.85 -26.01
CA GLN A 115 16.33 -7.99 -27.19
C GLN A 115 15.28 -6.89 -27.09
N GLU A 116 14.01 -7.27 -26.87
CA GLU A 116 12.90 -6.35 -26.75
C GLU A 116 11.98 -6.73 -25.58
N LEU A 117 11.25 -5.74 -25.08
CA LEU A 117 10.30 -5.90 -23.99
C LEU A 117 9.08 -5.00 -24.20
N ARG A 118 7.90 -5.59 -24.08
CA ARG A 118 6.63 -4.88 -24.07
C ARG A 118 5.85 -5.27 -22.82
N ARG A 119 5.45 -4.31 -22.01
CA ARG A 119 4.53 -4.57 -20.92
C ARG A 119 3.11 -4.53 -21.45
N VAL A 120 2.38 -5.64 -21.32
CA VAL A 120 1.02 -5.82 -21.83
C VAL A 120 -0.03 -5.62 -20.74
N ARG A 121 0.34 -5.79 -19.45
CA ARG A 121 -0.55 -5.56 -18.33
C ARG A 121 0.17 -4.96 -17.12
N SER A 122 -0.52 -4.12 -16.36
CA SER A 122 -0.06 -3.58 -15.09
C SER A 122 -1.23 -3.55 -14.10
N GLY A 123 -1.24 -4.51 -13.18
CA GLY A 123 -2.35 -4.69 -12.24
C GLY A 123 -3.67 -4.97 -12.94
N ALA A 124 -4.67 -4.13 -12.67
CA ALA A 124 -6.01 -4.27 -13.23
C ALA A 124 -6.14 -3.83 -14.70
N LEU A 125 -5.16 -3.10 -15.25
CA LEU A 125 -5.24 -2.54 -16.60
C LEU A 125 -4.34 -3.28 -17.57
N SER A 126 -4.88 -3.64 -18.73
CA SER A 126 -4.19 -4.26 -19.86
C SER A 126 -4.04 -3.29 -21.03
N GLU A 127 -3.31 -3.68 -22.05
CA GLU A 127 -3.19 -2.89 -23.29
C GLU A 127 -4.49 -2.89 -24.13
N ASP A 128 -5.38 -3.85 -23.89
CA ASP A 128 -6.69 -3.92 -24.56
C ASP A 128 -7.71 -2.95 -23.94
N ASP A 129 -7.40 -2.35 -22.78
CA ASP A 129 -8.28 -1.46 -22.05
C ASP A 129 -8.25 0.00 -22.54
N ASN A 130 -8.40 0.25 -23.85
CA ASN A 130 -8.37 1.60 -24.43
C ASN A 130 -7.12 2.39 -24.05
N MET A 131 -5.96 1.87 -24.39
CA MET A 131 -4.69 2.58 -24.22
C MET A 131 -4.67 3.84 -25.11
N VAL A 132 -4.24 4.95 -24.55
CA VAL A 132 -4.16 6.24 -25.22
C VAL A 132 -2.72 6.67 -25.41
N THR A 133 -2.46 7.47 -26.43
CA THR A 133 -1.15 8.09 -26.70
C THR A 133 -1.04 9.48 -26.09
N MET A 134 0.17 10.02 -26.02
CA MET A 134 0.36 11.41 -25.62
C MET A 134 -0.25 12.39 -26.62
N HIS A 135 -0.37 12.01 -27.90
CA HIS A 135 -1.04 12.84 -28.91
C HIS A 135 -2.53 12.94 -28.62
N ASP A 136 -3.19 11.84 -28.26
CA ASP A 136 -4.62 11.87 -27.86
C ASP A 136 -4.86 12.80 -26.68
N VAL A 137 -3.92 12.86 -25.72
CA VAL A 137 -4.01 13.79 -24.57
C VAL A 137 -3.90 15.23 -25.01
N LEU A 138 -2.95 15.53 -25.92
CA LEU A 138 -2.74 16.89 -26.45
C LEU A 138 -3.95 17.36 -27.28
N ASP A 139 -4.46 16.50 -28.14
CA ASP A 139 -5.62 16.81 -28.99
C ASP A 139 -6.88 17.04 -28.13
N ALA A 140 -7.07 16.21 -27.11
CA ALA A 140 -8.18 16.36 -26.18
C ALA A 140 -8.09 17.65 -25.36
N GLN A 141 -6.88 18.05 -24.93
CA GLN A 141 -6.65 19.31 -24.25
C GLN A 141 -6.89 20.50 -25.18
N TRP A 142 -6.42 20.44 -26.43
CA TRP A 142 -6.65 21.50 -27.42
C TRP A 142 -8.14 21.71 -27.70
N LEU A 143 -8.90 20.61 -27.86
CA LEU A 143 -10.35 20.65 -28.07
C LEU A 143 -11.07 21.33 -26.89
N TYR A 144 -10.69 20.98 -25.67
CA TYR A 144 -11.23 21.60 -24.46
C TYR A 144 -10.91 23.10 -24.38
N ASP A 145 -9.67 23.50 -24.68
CA ASP A 145 -9.25 24.88 -24.56
C ASP A 145 -9.95 25.78 -25.60
N ASN A 146 -10.13 25.28 -26.83
CA ASN A 146 -10.69 26.08 -27.94
C ASN A 146 -12.22 26.01 -28.05
N GLN A 147 -12.82 24.85 -27.77
CA GLN A 147 -14.25 24.59 -27.97
C GLN A 147 -15.03 24.38 -26.68
N ARG A 148 -14.33 24.23 -25.53
CA ARG A 148 -14.91 23.84 -24.22
C ARG A 148 -15.64 22.50 -24.25
N ASP A 149 -15.26 21.60 -25.17
CA ASP A 149 -15.79 20.26 -25.26
C ASP A 149 -14.93 19.30 -24.44
N GLU A 150 -15.52 18.71 -23.39
CA GLU A 150 -14.88 17.75 -22.49
C GLU A 150 -15.00 16.29 -22.99
N SER A 151 -15.73 16.04 -24.06
CA SER A 151 -16.10 14.67 -24.47
C SER A 151 -14.86 13.81 -24.73
N TYR A 152 -13.86 14.38 -25.40
CA TYR A 152 -12.61 13.68 -25.69
C TYR A 152 -11.70 13.54 -24.47
N LEU A 153 -11.60 14.55 -23.60
CA LEU A 153 -10.89 14.44 -22.32
C LEU A 153 -11.45 13.32 -21.45
N ARG A 154 -12.77 13.19 -21.35
CA ARG A 154 -13.45 12.14 -20.58
C ARG A 154 -13.21 10.74 -21.17
N LYS A 155 -12.94 10.63 -22.45
CA LYS A 155 -12.57 9.38 -23.11
C LYS A 155 -11.10 9.00 -22.86
N VAL A 156 -10.21 9.99 -22.85
CA VAL A 156 -8.76 9.83 -22.70
C VAL A 156 -8.37 9.64 -21.22
N ILE A 157 -8.94 10.45 -20.33
CA ILE A 157 -8.64 10.42 -18.89
C ILE A 157 -9.69 9.58 -18.17
N ARG A 158 -9.25 8.45 -17.60
CA ARG A 158 -10.12 7.54 -16.86
C ARG A 158 -10.28 7.97 -15.40
N PRO A 159 -11.43 7.71 -14.77
CA PRO A 159 -11.61 7.93 -13.34
C PRO A 159 -10.67 6.99 -12.55
N LEU A 160 -10.21 7.46 -11.40
CA LEU A 160 -9.29 6.71 -10.54
C LEU A 160 -9.90 5.40 -10.03
N GLU A 161 -11.23 5.31 -9.95
CA GLU A 161 -11.98 4.13 -9.54
C GLU A 161 -11.74 2.92 -10.46
N SER A 162 -11.33 3.16 -11.73
CA SER A 162 -10.95 2.07 -12.65
C SER A 162 -9.76 1.24 -12.14
N LEU A 163 -8.88 1.82 -11.30
CA LEU A 163 -7.77 1.11 -10.68
C LEU A 163 -8.20 0.30 -9.44
N LEU A 164 -9.42 0.50 -8.95
CA LEU A 164 -9.93 -0.06 -7.71
C LEU A 164 -10.96 -1.17 -7.91
N VAL A 165 -11.25 -1.53 -9.15
CA VAL A 165 -12.26 -2.55 -9.50
C VAL A 165 -11.96 -3.93 -8.88
N GLY A 166 -10.69 -4.28 -8.72
CA GLY A 166 -10.27 -5.56 -8.13
C GLY A 166 -10.37 -5.64 -6.60
N TYR A 167 -10.70 -4.54 -5.91
CA TYR A 167 -10.83 -4.52 -4.46
C TYR A 167 -12.27 -4.71 -4.04
N LYS A 168 -12.51 -5.42 -2.93
CA LYS A 168 -13.82 -5.55 -2.30
C LYS A 168 -14.27 -4.20 -1.76
N ARG A 169 -15.55 -3.87 -1.93
CA ARG A 169 -16.10 -2.54 -1.66
C ARG A 169 -16.87 -2.50 -0.35
N ILE A 170 -16.68 -1.43 0.40
CA ILE A 170 -17.47 -1.08 1.59
C ILE A 170 -18.04 0.31 1.38
N VAL A 171 -19.37 0.41 1.37
CA VAL A 171 -20.09 1.68 1.24
C VAL A 171 -20.22 2.34 2.60
N VAL A 172 -19.77 3.57 2.71
CA VAL A 172 -19.75 4.38 3.93
C VAL A 172 -20.91 5.36 3.93
N LYS A 173 -21.55 5.57 5.10
CA LYS A 173 -22.57 6.61 5.25
C LYS A 173 -21.95 8.00 5.06
N ASP A 174 -22.64 8.91 4.40
CA ASP A 174 -22.16 10.27 4.10
C ASP A 174 -21.71 11.04 5.35
N SER A 175 -22.35 10.77 6.50
CA SER A 175 -21.97 11.37 7.78
C SER A 175 -20.58 10.93 8.29
N ALA A 176 -20.10 9.76 7.88
CA ALA A 176 -18.81 9.21 8.29
C ALA A 176 -17.69 9.50 7.30
N VAL A 177 -17.99 9.88 6.05
CA VAL A 177 -17.01 10.11 4.97
C VAL A 177 -15.91 11.06 5.41
N ASN A 178 -16.28 12.22 5.94
CA ASN A 178 -15.28 13.22 6.31
C ASN A 178 -14.37 12.76 7.47
N ALA A 179 -14.89 12.00 8.43
CA ALA A 179 -14.08 11.42 9.51
C ALA A 179 -13.02 10.46 8.94
N VAL A 180 -13.40 9.62 7.97
CA VAL A 180 -12.49 8.71 7.26
C VAL A 180 -11.42 9.50 6.47
N CYS A 181 -11.79 10.60 5.83
CA CYS A 181 -10.83 11.48 5.13
C CYS A 181 -9.79 12.10 6.07
N TYR A 182 -10.13 12.29 7.35
CA TYR A 182 -9.20 12.72 8.40
C TYR A 182 -8.39 11.57 9.04
N GLY A 183 -8.59 10.33 8.57
CA GLY A 183 -7.85 9.15 9.02
C GLY A 183 -8.51 8.39 10.17
N ALA A 184 -9.75 8.71 10.53
CA ALA A 184 -10.49 7.95 11.52
C ALA A 184 -10.75 6.52 11.02
N LYS A 185 -10.72 5.55 11.94
CA LYS A 185 -11.12 4.17 11.65
C LYS A 185 -12.63 4.15 11.32
N LEU A 186 -13.01 3.37 10.32
CA LEU A 186 -14.43 3.15 10.03
C LEU A 186 -15.02 2.22 11.09
N MET A 187 -16.07 2.70 11.75
CA MET A 187 -16.82 1.95 12.75
C MET A 187 -18.14 1.44 12.17
N ILE A 188 -18.72 0.39 12.76
CA ILE A 188 -20.03 -0.18 12.34
C ILE A 188 -21.13 0.89 12.16
N PRO A 189 -21.33 1.87 13.05
CA PRO A 189 -22.37 2.90 12.83
C PRO A 189 -22.18 3.74 11.55
N GLY A 190 -20.94 3.81 11.02
CA GLY A 190 -20.61 4.48 9.76
C GLY A 190 -20.76 3.59 8.53
N LEU A 191 -20.94 2.30 8.71
CA LEU A 191 -21.14 1.33 7.65
C LEU A 191 -22.55 1.44 7.07
N LEU A 192 -22.68 1.30 5.74
CA LEU A 192 -23.98 1.25 5.06
C LEU A 192 -24.19 -0.08 4.34
N ARG A 193 -23.22 -0.50 3.53
CA ARG A 193 -23.26 -1.76 2.77
C ARG A 193 -21.83 -2.30 2.61
N PHE A 194 -21.70 -3.58 2.36
CA PHE A 194 -20.43 -4.25 2.12
C PHE A 194 -20.60 -5.40 1.12
N GLU A 195 -19.54 -5.76 0.43
CA GLU A 195 -19.48 -6.94 -0.44
C GLU A 195 -19.28 -8.22 0.38
N ALA A 196 -19.62 -9.34 -0.22
CA ALA A 196 -19.40 -10.66 0.37
C ALA A 196 -17.92 -11.05 0.38
N ASN A 197 -17.60 -12.09 1.17
CA ASN A 197 -16.27 -12.72 1.24
C ASN A 197 -15.13 -11.78 1.67
N ILE A 198 -15.42 -10.76 2.47
CA ILE A 198 -14.39 -9.95 3.12
C ILE A 198 -13.81 -10.76 4.27
N GLU A 199 -12.48 -10.93 4.27
CA GLU A 199 -11.73 -11.62 5.31
C GLU A 199 -10.91 -10.63 6.15
N LEU A 200 -10.42 -11.08 7.30
CA LEU A 200 -9.54 -10.28 8.15
C LEU A 200 -8.25 -9.90 7.41
N ASN A 201 -7.89 -8.62 7.50
CA ASN A 201 -6.73 -8.02 6.84
C ASN A 201 -6.81 -7.90 5.31
N ASP A 202 -7.95 -8.17 4.70
CA ASP A 202 -8.17 -7.87 3.29
C ASP A 202 -8.02 -6.37 3.02
N GLU A 203 -7.42 -6.04 1.88
CA GLU A 203 -7.45 -4.68 1.36
C GLU A 203 -8.83 -4.41 0.74
N VAL A 204 -9.52 -3.41 1.27
CA VAL A 204 -10.87 -3.02 0.85
C VAL A 204 -10.89 -1.55 0.43
N VAL A 205 -11.80 -1.22 -0.48
CA VAL A 205 -12.05 0.16 -0.88
C VAL A 205 -13.29 0.68 -0.16
N LEU A 206 -13.11 1.81 0.53
CA LEU A 206 -14.20 2.58 1.13
C LEU A 206 -14.74 3.54 0.08
N ILE A 207 -16.02 3.42 -0.24
CA ILE A 207 -16.71 4.24 -1.25
C ILE A 207 -17.88 5.00 -0.66
N THR A 208 -18.25 6.10 -1.30
CA THR A 208 -19.46 6.86 -0.96
C THR A 208 -20.70 6.19 -1.52
N THR A 209 -21.87 6.69 -1.13
CA THR A 209 -23.16 6.29 -1.71
C THR A 209 -23.28 6.62 -3.20
N LYS A 210 -22.44 7.54 -3.71
CA LYS A 210 -22.34 7.92 -5.13
C LYS A 210 -21.34 7.09 -5.93
N GLY A 211 -20.60 6.18 -5.27
CA GLY A 211 -19.56 5.36 -5.91
C GLY A 211 -18.16 5.99 -5.96
N GLU A 212 -17.96 7.17 -5.36
CA GLU A 212 -16.65 7.83 -5.30
C GLU A 212 -15.74 7.16 -4.28
N ALA A 213 -14.47 6.95 -4.62
CA ALA A 213 -13.51 6.33 -3.71
C ALA A 213 -13.07 7.30 -2.61
N ILE A 214 -13.25 6.90 -1.34
CA ILE A 214 -12.83 7.67 -0.16
C ILE A 214 -11.40 7.31 0.22
N ALA A 215 -11.16 6.01 0.44
CA ALA A 215 -9.88 5.51 0.93
C ALA A 215 -9.71 4.01 0.64
N ILE A 216 -8.46 3.57 0.61
CA ILE A 216 -8.12 2.14 0.77
C ILE A 216 -7.96 1.87 2.26
N GLY A 217 -8.63 0.84 2.74
CA GLY A 217 -8.57 0.36 4.11
C GLY A 217 -8.11 -1.09 4.22
N ILE A 218 -7.87 -1.51 5.44
CA ILE A 218 -7.61 -2.91 5.81
C ILE A 218 -8.78 -3.34 6.67
N ALA A 219 -9.51 -4.37 6.24
CA ALA A 219 -10.65 -4.94 6.96
C ALA A 219 -10.20 -5.47 8.33
N GLN A 220 -10.98 -5.17 9.36
CA GLN A 220 -10.75 -5.65 10.72
C GLN A 220 -11.84 -6.61 11.19
N MET A 221 -12.82 -6.88 10.33
CA MET A 221 -13.94 -7.77 10.53
C MET A 221 -14.19 -8.58 9.28
N THR A 222 -14.67 -9.80 9.44
CA THR A 222 -15.13 -10.65 8.34
C THR A 222 -16.55 -10.24 7.90
N THR A 223 -17.00 -10.75 6.76
CA THR A 223 -18.39 -10.54 6.29
C THR A 223 -19.42 -10.99 7.33
N VAL A 224 -19.15 -12.07 8.06
CA VAL A 224 -20.03 -12.60 9.11
C VAL A 224 -20.10 -11.61 10.27
N ASP A 225 -18.96 -11.13 10.76
CA ASP A 225 -18.89 -10.15 11.86
C ASP A 225 -19.62 -8.84 11.47
N LEU A 226 -19.42 -8.36 10.22
CA LEU A 226 -20.08 -7.16 9.70
C LEU A 226 -21.60 -7.26 9.67
N SER A 227 -22.14 -8.48 9.56
CA SER A 227 -23.60 -8.74 9.54
C SER A 227 -24.19 -8.94 10.94
N THR A 228 -23.40 -9.34 11.93
CA THR A 228 -23.88 -9.75 13.26
C THR A 228 -23.55 -8.77 14.36
N CYS A 229 -22.44 -8.02 14.24
CA CYS A 229 -21.99 -7.11 15.30
C CYS A 229 -22.63 -5.72 15.17
N ASP A 230 -23.03 -5.14 16.32
CA ASP A 230 -23.57 -3.79 16.39
C ASP A 230 -22.51 -2.70 16.60
N HIS A 231 -21.30 -3.09 17.04
CA HIS A 231 -20.21 -2.18 17.34
C HIS A 231 -18.87 -2.78 16.96
N GLY A 232 -17.85 -1.93 16.81
CA GLY A 232 -16.50 -2.36 16.48
C GLY A 232 -15.91 -1.59 15.29
N ILE A 233 -14.67 -1.95 14.96
CA ILE A 233 -13.91 -1.33 13.88
C ILE A 233 -14.06 -2.17 12.63
N VAL A 234 -14.70 -1.64 11.60
CA VAL A 234 -14.88 -2.27 10.29
C VAL A 234 -13.56 -2.30 9.51
N ALA A 235 -12.92 -1.15 9.38
CA ALA A 235 -11.67 -1.01 8.63
C ALA A 235 -10.77 0.08 9.18
N LYS A 236 -9.45 -0.17 9.12
CA LYS A 236 -8.40 0.84 9.34
C LYS A 236 -8.05 1.49 8.00
N VAL A 237 -7.96 2.83 7.97
CA VAL A 237 -7.55 3.56 6.77
C VAL A 237 -6.07 3.32 6.52
N LYS A 238 -5.74 2.71 5.37
CA LYS A 238 -4.37 2.54 4.88
C LYS A 238 -3.91 3.78 4.09
N ARG A 239 -4.77 4.27 3.21
CA ARG A 239 -4.52 5.47 2.40
C ARG A 239 -5.81 6.18 2.04
N CYS A 240 -5.90 7.45 2.39
CA CYS A 240 -7.01 8.31 1.99
C CYS A 240 -6.79 8.83 0.57
N ILE A 241 -7.83 8.77 -0.26
CA ILE A 241 -7.85 9.20 -1.67
C ILE A 241 -8.62 10.52 -1.79
N MET A 242 -9.82 10.59 -1.20
CA MET A 242 -10.69 11.75 -1.24
C MET A 242 -10.09 12.94 -0.49
N GLU A 243 -10.40 14.14 -0.91
CA GLU A 243 -10.02 15.36 -0.21
C GLU A 243 -10.81 15.54 1.07
N ARG A 244 -10.18 16.23 2.02
CA ARG A 244 -10.85 16.61 3.27
C ARG A 244 -11.91 17.67 2.98
N ASP A 245 -12.96 17.65 3.79
CA ASP A 245 -14.05 18.63 3.77
C ASP A 245 -14.87 18.67 2.46
N THR A 246 -14.71 17.66 1.55
CA THR A 246 -15.62 17.42 0.41
C THR A 246 -17.03 17.11 0.92
N TYR A 247 -17.14 16.38 2.02
CA TYR A 247 -18.38 16.13 2.74
C TYR A 247 -18.42 16.93 4.05
N PRO A 248 -19.61 17.37 4.51
CA PRO A 248 -19.73 18.17 5.72
C PRO A 248 -19.29 17.41 6.96
N ARG A 249 -18.65 18.11 7.91
CA ARG A 249 -18.26 17.55 9.20
C ARG A 249 -19.49 17.24 10.04
N ARG A 250 -19.77 15.95 10.24
CA ARG A 250 -20.88 15.48 11.09
C ARG A 250 -20.42 14.60 12.25
N TRP A 251 -19.12 14.50 12.47
CA TRP A 251 -18.54 13.76 13.59
C TRP A 251 -18.27 14.67 14.80
N GLY A 252 -18.28 14.07 15.98
CA GLY A 252 -18.06 14.82 17.23
C GLY A 252 -19.26 15.69 17.65
N LEU A 253 -20.48 15.33 17.20
CA LEU A 253 -21.74 16.00 17.57
C LEU A 253 -22.57 15.15 18.53
N GLY A 254 -22.16 13.93 18.84
CA GLY A 254 -22.82 13.07 19.82
C GLY A 254 -22.65 13.59 21.25
N PRO A 255 -23.54 13.20 22.21
CA PRO A 255 -23.50 13.68 23.57
C PRO A 255 -22.16 13.40 24.25
N LYS A 256 -21.61 12.19 24.15
CA LYS A 256 -20.29 11.84 24.69
C LYS A 256 -19.14 12.63 24.06
N ALA A 257 -19.20 12.88 22.75
CA ALA A 257 -18.19 13.70 22.08
C ALA A 257 -18.27 15.19 22.48
N LEU A 258 -19.45 15.71 22.74
CA LEU A 258 -19.63 17.06 23.26
C LEU A 258 -19.14 17.16 24.69
N GLU A 259 -19.43 16.17 25.55
CA GLU A 259 -18.91 16.07 26.91
C GLU A 259 -17.38 16.00 26.93
N LYS A 260 -16.76 15.15 26.08
CA LYS A 260 -15.30 15.11 25.90
C LYS A 260 -14.72 16.46 25.53
N LYS A 261 -15.33 17.17 24.57
CA LYS A 261 -14.89 18.52 24.18
C LYS A 261 -15.00 19.54 25.35
N LYS A 262 -16.06 19.41 26.17
CA LYS A 262 -16.25 20.25 27.36
C LYS A 262 -15.15 19.98 28.38
N LEU A 263 -14.87 18.72 28.70
CA LEU A 263 -13.82 18.32 29.64
C LEU A 263 -12.43 18.76 29.18
N VAL A 264 -12.12 18.66 27.89
CA VAL A 264 -10.87 19.19 27.32
C VAL A 264 -10.79 20.70 27.48
N LYS A 265 -11.89 21.43 27.24
CA LYS A 265 -11.94 22.89 27.39
C LYS A 265 -11.79 23.32 28.87
N GLU A 266 -12.29 22.52 29.79
CA GLU A 266 -12.18 22.73 31.25
C GLU A 266 -10.81 22.30 31.81
N GLY A 267 -9.91 21.75 30.98
CA GLY A 267 -8.60 21.25 31.40
C GLY A 267 -8.64 19.95 32.21
N LYS A 268 -9.77 19.23 32.18
CA LYS A 268 -9.96 17.95 32.89
C LYS A 268 -9.51 16.76 32.04
N LEU A 269 -9.27 16.95 30.72
CA LEU A 269 -8.66 16.03 29.81
C LEU A 269 -7.56 16.75 29.03
N ASP A 270 -6.53 16.02 28.61
CA ASP A 270 -5.47 16.56 27.75
C ASP A 270 -6.05 17.03 26.39
N LYS A 271 -5.31 17.87 25.68
CA LYS A 271 -5.65 18.37 24.32
C LYS A 271 -6.01 17.28 23.32
N HIS A 272 -5.52 16.05 23.54
CA HIS A 272 -5.81 14.86 22.76
C HIS A 272 -7.00 14.05 23.32
N GLY A 273 -7.54 14.46 24.48
CA GLY A 273 -8.65 13.80 25.15
C GLY A 273 -8.24 12.55 25.93
N HIS A 274 -6.99 12.46 26.36
CA HIS A 274 -6.51 11.47 27.31
C HIS A 274 -6.78 11.93 28.75
N GLU A 275 -6.87 10.97 29.64
CA GLU A 275 -7.09 11.20 31.07
C GLU A 275 -5.86 11.85 31.69
N ILE A 276 -6.10 12.71 32.68
CA ILE A 276 -5.08 13.36 33.50
C ILE A 276 -5.28 12.84 34.93
N ASP A 277 -4.25 12.18 35.47
CA ASP A 277 -4.30 11.61 36.81
C ASP A 277 -4.68 12.67 37.86
N GLY A 278 -5.68 12.35 38.70
CA GLY A 278 -6.18 13.20 39.76
C GLY A 278 -7.05 14.39 39.35
N VAL A 279 -7.25 14.66 38.05
CA VAL A 279 -8.04 15.79 37.52
C VAL A 279 -9.28 15.34 36.75
N THR A 280 -9.18 14.22 36.06
CA THR A 280 -10.29 13.66 35.26
C THR A 280 -11.39 13.11 36.20
N PRO A 281 -12.69 13.42 35.96
CA PRO A 281 -13.77 12.88 36.78
C PRO A 281 -13.86 11.36 36.69
N GLU A 282 -13.98 10.67 37.84
CA GLU A 282 -14.09 9.19 37.87
C GLU A 282 -15.28 8.65 37.06
N LYS A 283 -16.35 9.41 36.91
CA LYS A 283 -17.49 9.06 36.09
C LYS A 283 -17.10 8.91 34.63
N TRP A 284 -16.22 9.76 34.12
CA TRP A 284 -15.72 9.70 32.77
C TRP A 284 -14.87 8.45 32.54
N THR A 285 -13.96 8.16 33.45
CA THR A 285 -13.05 6.99 33.40
C THR A 285 -13.80 5.66 33.44
N LYS A 286 -14.90 5.59 34.21
CA LYS A 286 -15.72 4.37 34.33
C LYS A 286 -16.72 4.17 33.16
N GLU A 287 -17.24 5.23 32.56
CA GLU A 287 -18.27 5.17 31.52
C GLU A 287 -17.74 5.29 30.10
N TYR A 288 -16.51 5.77 29.92
CA TYR A 288 -15.92 5.96 28.60
C TYR A 288 -15.05 4.76 28.22
N VAL A 289 -15.52 3.96 27.26
CA VAL A 289 -14.73 2.87 26.66
C VAL A 289 -14.05 3.40 25.39
N ASP A 290 -12.73 3.40 25.39
CA ASP A 290 -11.93 3.75 24.20
C ASP A 290 -11.67 2.49 23.34
N TYR A 291 -12.57 2.21 22.42
CA TYR A 291 -12.47 1.09 21.47
C TYR A 291 -11.24 1.18 20.52
N SER A 292 -10.43 2.22 20.61
CA SER A 292 -9.21 2.33 19.83
C SER A 292 -8.00 1.65 20.47
N LYS A 293 -8.11 1.32 21.77
CA LYS A 293 -7.09 0.56 22.50
C LYS A 293 -7.24 -0.95 22.27
N PRO A 294 -6.16 -1.72 22.14
CA PRO A 294 -6.24 -3.17 22.07
C PRO A 294 -6.75 -3.74 23.41
N ALA A 295 -7.58 -4.77 23.36
CA ALA A 295 -8.23 -5.39 24.52
C ALA A 295 -7.27 -5.95 25.61
N ALA A 296 -5.98 -6.06 25.32
CA ALA A 296 -4.96 -6.53 26.27
C ALA A 296 -4.60 -5.51 27.37
N GLU A 297 -4.93 -4.21 27.20
CA GLU A 297 -4.63 -3.19 28.21
C GLU A 297 -5.75 -3.04 29.27
N GLU A 298 -6.93 -3.63 29.03
CA GLU A 298 -8.08 -3.53 29.98
C GLU A 298 -8.06 -4.60 31.10
N ALA A 299 -7.26 -5.66 30.98
CA ALA A 299 -7.22 -6.77 31.97
C ALA A 299 -6.44 -6.43 33.26
N GLY A 300 -5.87 -5.26 33.37
CA GLY A 300 -5.01 -4.84 34.51
C GLY A 300 -5.73 -4.18 35.68
N ASN A 301 -7.00 -3.78 35.55
CA ASN A 301 -7.61 -2.89 36.56
C ASN A 301 -9.05 -3.23 36.99
N SER A 302 -9.41 -4.49 37.06
CA SER A 302 -10.64 -4.92 37.72
C SER A 302 -10.37 -5.98 38.79
N SER A 303 -9.99 -5.55 39.97
CA SER A 303 -10.21 -6.33 41.19
C SER A 303 -11.71 -6.33 41.47
N MET A 304 -12.41 -7.36 41.02
CA MET A 304 -13.80 -7.62 41.46
C MET A 304 -13.83 -8.87 42.31
N ALA A 305 -14.50 -8.69 43.44
CA ALA A 305 -14.79 -9.68 44.44
C ALA A 305 -15.45 -10.97 43.85
N GLU A 306 -15.00 -12.07 44.33
CA GLU A 306 -15.61 -13.38 44.08
C GLU A 306 -17.00 -13.46 44.78
N PRO A 307 -18.00 -14.06 44.16
CA PRO A 307 -19.12 -14.67 44.84
C PRO A 307 -18.87 -16.15 45.03
N ASP A 308 -18.89 -16.53 46.29
CA ASP A 308 -18.94 -17.87 46.85
C ASP A 308 -20.04 -18.76 46.19
N ALA A 309 -19.69 -19.91 45.67
CA ALA A 309 -20.67 -20.93 45.31
C ALA A 309 -20.06 -22.33 45.48
N SER A 310 -20.58 -23.01 46.46
CA SER A 310 -20.37 -24.39 46.88
C SER A 310 -20.78 -25.42 45.85
N LYS A 311 -19.94 -26.47 45.75
CA LYS A 311 -20.21 -27.90 45.53
C LYS A 311 -21.11 -28.34 44.35
N ALA A 312 -20.53 -29.15 43.49
CA ALA A 312 -21.04 -30.51 43.15
C ALA A 312 -19.98 -31.33 42.43
N ASP A 313 -19.88 -32.60 42.84
CA ASP A 313 -18.98 -33.66 42.41
C ASP A 313 -19.31 -34.17 40.98
N GLY A 314 -18.34 -34.78 40.30
CA GLY A 314 -18.57 -35.66 39.16
C GLY A 314 -17.32 -36.01 38.36
N ASP A 315 -16.89 -37.26 38.55
CA ASP A 315 -15.86 -38.06 37.87
C ASP A 315 -15.79 -37.93 36.34
N GLY A 316 -14.58 -38.21 35.80
CA GLY A 316 -14.45 -38.92 34.55
C GLY A 316 -13.40 -38.37 33.57
N ASP A 317 -12.32 -39.15 33.49
CA ASP A 317 -11.47 -39.45 32.36
C ASP A 317 -10.34 -38.50 31.95
N GLU A 318 -9.16 -38.95 32.36
CA GLU A 318 -7.87 -38.68 31.70
C GLU A 318 -7.84 -39.34 30.32
N GLU A 319 -7.51 -38.58 29.29
CA GLU A 319 -6.68 -38.96 28.14
C GLU A 319 -6.64 -37.81 27.14
N ASP A 320 -5.43 -37.51 26.65
CA ASP A 320 -5.04 -36.58 25.57
C ASP A 320 -4.31 -35.30 25.99
N LYS A 321 -3.07 -35.50 26.42
CA LYS A 321 -2.04 -34.45 26.51
C LYS A 321 -0.74 -34.92 25.87
N GLU A 322 -0.66 -34.99 24.55
CA GLU A 322 0.64 -35.17 23.86
C GLU A 322 0.83 -34.51 22.49
N GLU A 323 -0.10 -33.68 21.96
CA GLU A 323 0.11 -33.06 20.64
C GLU A 323 0.28 -31.54 20.60
N ALA A 324 0.60 -30.89 21.72
CA ALA A 324 0.71 -29.41 21.78
C ALA A 324 2.14 -28.87 21.97
N LYS A 325 3.19 -29.62 21.62
CA LYS A 325 4.59 -29.14 21.80
C LYS A 325 5.43 -28.93 20.55
N GLU A 326 4.94 -29.20 19.37
CA GLU A 326 5.73 -28.99 18.12
C GLU A 326 5.45 -27.72 17.35
N SER A 327 4.49 -26.87 17.72
CA SER A 327 4.17 -25.64 16.97
C SER A 327 4.80 -24.35 17.49
N SER A 328 5.64 -24.40 18.52
CA SER A 328 6.26 -23.20 19.14
C SER A 328 7.68 -22.89 18.67
N SER A 329 8.33 -23.78 17.89
CA SER A 329 9.70 -23.57 17.40
C SER A 329 9.79 -22.82 16.07
N ASP A 330 8.72 -22.82 15.25
CA ASP A 330 8.73 -22.13 13.95
C ASP A 330 8.38 -20.64 14.02
N LYS A 331 7.78 -20.18 15.13
CA LYS A 331 7.51 -18.75 15.31
C LYS A 331 8.73 -17.93 15.77
N LYS A 332 9.74 -18.59 16.34
CA LYS A 332 10.96 -17.91 16.81
C LYS A 332 11.98 -17.67 15.69
N ARG A 333 11.94 -18.45 14.60
CA ARG A 333 12.85 -18.28 13.45
C ARG A 333 12.39 -17.22 12.44
N LYS A 334 11.14 -16.71 12.53
CA LYS A 334 10.67 -15.58 11.69
C LYS A 334 10.86 -14.22 12.31
N ALA A 335 11.13 -14.13 13.62
CA ALA A 335 11.38 -12.86 14.30
C ALA A 335 12.84 -12.38 14.15
N ASP A 336 13.79 -13.29 13.96
CA ASP A 336 15.24 -12.96 13.91
C ASP A 336 15.71 -12.49 12.52
N VAL A 337 14.85 -12.40 11.51
CA VAL A 337 15.21 -11.94 10.15
C VAL A 337 14.81 -10.50 9.88
N ASP A 338 13.92 -9.90 10.70
CA ASP A 338 13.46 -8.52 10.55
C ASP A 338 14.13 -7.52 11.51
N GLU A 339 14.98 -7.95 12.46
CA GLU A 339 15.66 -7.08 13.43
C GLU A 339 17.00 -6.50 12.95
N ASP A 340 17.58 -7.00 11.88
CA ASP A 340 18.87 -6.49 11.34
C ASP A 340 18.78 -5.20 10.53
N ASN A 341 17.64 -4.48 10.56
CA ASN A 341 17.43 -3.23 9.81
C ASN A 341 17.05 -2.02 10.68
N GLN A 342 17.23 -2.06 11.99
CA GLN A 342 16.84 -0.97 12.91
C GLN A 342 17.88 -0.58 13.98
N GLU A 343 19.15 -0.68 13.70
CA GLU A 343 20.16 -0.01 14.55
C GLU A 343 21.00 0.99 13.74
N GLU A 344 20.38 2.03 13.18
CA GLU A 344 21.01 3.36 13.15
C GLU A 344 20.99 3.87 14.59
N THR A 345 22.12 3.83 15.27
CA THR A 345 22.23 4.28 16.66
C THR A 345 21.75 5.74 16.78
N GLU A 346 21.14 6.07 17.92
CA GLU A 346 20.62 7.43 18.18
C GLU A 346 21.69 8.51 17.96
N GLU A 347 22.97 8.15 18.07
CA GLU A 347 24.13 8.99 17.77
C GLU A 347 24.30 9.27 16.28
N GLU A 348 24.13 8.29 15.38
CA GLU A 348 24.17 8.50 13.93
C GLU A 348 23.02 9.38 13.44
N ARG A 349 21.83 9.23 14.02
CA ARG A 349 20.68 10.12 13.76
C ARG A 349 20.94 11.55 14.23
N LYS A 350 21.61 11.72 15.38
CA LYS A 350 21.99 13.05 15.91
C LYS A 350 23.10 13.68 15.03
N ARG A 351 24.06 12.90 14.57
CA ARG A 351 25.16 13.33 13.69
C ARG A 351 24.62 13.76 12.32
N ARG A 352 23.72 12.98 11.71
CA ARG A 352 23.08 13.30 10.43
C ARG A 352 22.15 14.52 10.49
N LYS A 353 21.48 14.76 11.63
CA LYS A 353 20.72 15.99 11.87
C LYS A 353 21.64 17.22 12.01
N LYS A 354 22.80 17.06 12.64
CA LYS A 354 23.80 18.13 12.80
C LYS A 354 24.44 18.50 11.46
N GLU A 355 24.79 17.53 10.63
CA GLU A 355 25.31 17.72 9.28
C GLU A 355 24.30 18.40 8.33
N LYS A 356 23.02 17.97 8.36
CA LYS A 356 21.97 18.63 7.59
C LYS A 356 21.73 20.08 8.02
N LYS A 357 21.85 20.39 9.32
CA LYS A 357 21.71 21.75 9.85
C LYS A 357 22.91 22.63 9.48
N ALA A 358 24.12 22.07 9.45
CA ALA A 358 25.34 22.75 9.01
C ALA A 358 25.31 23.02 7.50
N ALA A 359 24.89 22.05 6.67
CA ALA A 359 24.73 22.21 5.23
C ALA A 359 23.67 23.26 4.87
N LYS A 360 22.56 23.31 5.61
CA LYS A 360 21.53 24.36 5.39
C LYS A 360 22.06 25.76 5.74
N LYS A 361 22.83 25.88 6.82
CA LYS A 361 23.45 27.16 7.24
C LYS A 361 24.53 27.63 6.25
N ALA A 362 25.28 26.70 5.64
CA ALA A 362 26.26 27.00 4.60
C ALA A 362 25.58 27.47 3.29
N LEU A 363 24.43 26.90 2.92
CA LEU A 363 23.65 27.33 1.75
C LEU A 363 23.03 28.72 1.96
N GLU A 364 22.53 29.04 3.15
CA GLU A 364 22.01 30.37 3.49
C GLU A 364 23.13 31.42 3.47
N ALA A 365 24.30 31.13 3.99
CA ALA A 365 25.46 32.01 3.95
C ALA A 365 26.01 32.25 2.51
N ALA A 366 25.94 31.23 1.65
CA ALA A 366 26.32 31.37 0.24
C ALA A 366 25.29 32.19 -0.57
N GLY A 367 23.99 32.14 -0.17
CA GLY A 367 22.93 32.97 -0.77
C GLY A 367 23.09 34.48 -0.50
N GLU A 368 23.46 34.84 0.73
CA GLU A 368 23.67 36.25 1.11
C GLU A 368 24.87 36.89 0.42
N THR A 369 25.94 36.13 0.17
CA THR A 369 27.11 36.65 -0.60
C THR A 369 26.80 36.85 -2.07
N GLY A 370 25.85 36.09 -2.64
CA GLY A 370 25.41 36.26 -4.03
C GLY A 370 24.54 37.52 -4.25
N GLU A 371 23.73 37.87 -3.28
CA GLU A 371 22.90 39.10 -3.35
C GLU A 371 23.73 40.39 -3.16
N LYS A 372 24.73 40.39 -2.27
CA LYS A 372 25.63 41.53 -2.08
C LYS A 372 26.44 41.84 -3.36
N LYS A 373 26.98 40.80 -4.03
CA LYS A 373 27.68 40.96 -5.30
C LYS A 373 26.78 41.42 -6.46
N LYS A 374 25.46 41.11 -6.43
CA LYS A 374 24.52 41.64 -7.42
C LYS A 374 24.11 43.10 -7.19
N LYS A 375 24.08 43.57 -5.94
CA LYS A 375 23.84 44.97 -5.61
C LYS A 375 25.03 45.85 -5.96
N GLU A 376 26.26 45.46 -5.63
CA GLU A 376 27.46 46.21 -6.01
C GLU A 376 27.66 46.30 -7.55
N LYS A 377 27.28 45.27 -8.32
CA LYS A 377 27.33 45.33 -9.79
C LYS A 377 26.23 46.21 -10.41
N LYS A 378 25.13 46.48 -9.69
CA LYS A 378 24.08 47.38 -10.16
C LYS A 378 24.37 48.87 -9.83
N GLU A 379 25.13 49.14 -8.78
CA GLU A 379 25.57 50.50 -8.43
C GLU A 379 26.71 50.97 -9.35
N LYS A 380 27.67 50.12 -9.70
CA LYS A 380 28.74 50.45 -10.67
C LYS A 380 28.32 50.56 -12.16
N LYS A 381 27.05 50.38 -12.46
CA LYS A 381 26.47 50.60 -13.82
C LYS A 381 25.58 51.87 -13.90
N LYS A 382 25.48 52.64 -12.80
CA LYS A 382 24.71 53.87 -12.74
C LYS A 382 25.60 55.13 -12.54
N GLU A 383 26.92 54.95 -12.42
CA GLU A 383 27.92 55.97 -12.64
C GLU A 383 28.56 55.78 -14.06
#